data_1a702afa60da238d7d625055de4ab64b
#
_entry.id   1a702afa60da238d7d625055de4ab64b
#
_cell.length_a   1.000
_cell.length_b   1.000
_cell.length_c   1.000
_cell.angle_alpha   90.00
_cell.angle_beta   90.00
_cell.angle_gamma   90.00
#
_symmetry.space_group_name_H-M   'P 1'
#
loop_
_entity.id
_entity.type
_entity.pdbx_description
1 polymer ?
#
loop_
_entity_poly.entity_id
_entity_poly.type
_entity_poly.pdbx_seq_one_letter_code
_entity_poly.pdbx_strand_id
1 'polypeptide(L)'
;MVVTILEAHVRAENWNALQDDYKKRTVRLPSQMLQTFLLQDTADQTLWRIISVWKSRAALDEMRNSGETPAGVVMFHNAGAEPKLSIFNVPASAP
;
A
#
# COMPACT_ATOMS: atom_id res chain seq x y z
N MET A 1 9.41 -5.50 12.87
CA MET A 1 8.21 -4.99 12.15
C MET A 1 8.60 -3.79 11.30
N VAL A 2 8.11 -3.75 10.09
CA VAL A 2 8.40 -2.71 9.12
C VAL A 2 7.09 -2.23 8.51
N VAL A 3 6.99 -0.94 8.21
CA VAL A 3 5.83 -0.34 7.55
C VAL A 3 6.25 0.24 6.21
N THR A 4 5.47 -0.04 5.17
CA THR A 4 5.61 0.61 3.88
C THR A 4 4.43 1.55 3.64
N ILE A 5 4.71 2.69 3.02
CA ILE A 5 3.69 3.63 2.59
C ILE A 5 3.89 3.90 1.10
N LEU A 6 2.85 3.61 0.33
CA LEU A 6 2.75 4.05 -1.05
C LEU A 6 1.82 5.25 -1.10
N GLU A 7 2.25 6.32 -1.75
CA GLU A 7 1.52 7.58 -1.78
C GLU A 7 1.40 8.07 -3.22
N ALA A 8 0.21 8.51 -3.61
CA ALA A 8 -0.03 9.05 -4.94
C ALA A 8 -1.26 9.96 -4.96
N HIS A 9 -1.26 10.92 -5.88
CA HIS A 9 -2.45 11.69 -6.20
C HIS A 9 -3.28 10.93 -7.23
N VAL A 10 -4.58 10.78 -6.95
CA VAL A 10 -5.53 10.05 -7.80
C VAL A 10 -6.70 10.96 -8.14
N ARG A 11 -7.03 11.03 -9.42
CA ARG A 11 -8.17 11.82 -9.90
C ARG A 11 -9.48 11.24 -9.34
N ALA A 12 -10.42 12.11 -9.02
CA ALA A 12 -11.70 11.74 -8.44
C ALA A 12 -12.46 10.69 -9.28
N GLU A 13 -12.37 10.77 -10.58
CA GLU A 13 -12.99 9.80 -11.51
C GLU A 13 -12.47 8.37 -11.33
N ASN A 14 -11.30 8.18 -10.72
CA ASN A 14 -10.67 6.87 -10.52
C ASN A 14 -10.76 6.38 -9.06
N TRP A 15 -11.38 7.13 -8.15
CA TRP A 15 -11.43 6.77 -6.73
C TRP A 15 -12.18 5.46 -6.48
N ASN A 16 -13.34 5.29 -7.12
CA ASN A 16 -14.14 4.08 -6.94
C ASN A 16 -13.41 2.85 -7.48
N ALA A 17 -12.75 2.99 -8.64
CA ALA A 17 -11.97 1.92 -9.22
C ALA A 17 -10.80 1.51 -8.32
N LEU A 18 -10.11 2.49 -7.71
CA LEU A 18 -9.03 2.23 -6.76
C LEU A 18 -9.53 1.47 -5.54
N GLN A 19 -10.64 1.90 -4.96
CA GLN A 19 -11.24 1.25 -3.78
C GLN A 19 -11.69 -0.18 -4.10
N ASP A 20 -12.31 -0.39 -5.24
CA ASP A 20 -12.77 -1.73 -5.66
C ASP A 20 -11.58 -2.66 -5.92
N ASP A 21 -10.54 -2.18 -6.57
CA ASP A 21 -9.32 -2.94 -6.83
C ASP A 21 -8.63 -3.34 -5.51
N TYR A 22 -8.54 -2.39 -4.57
CA TYR A 22 -7.98 -2.66 -3.24
C TYR A 22 -8.77 -3.75 -2.51
N LYS A 23 -10.10 -3.66 -2.48
CA LYS A 23 -10.95 -4.65 -1.82
C LYS A 23 -10.78 -6.05 -2.41
N LYS A 24 -10.68 -6.16 -3.72
CA LYS A 24 -10.47 -7.44 -4.40
C LYS A 24 -9.11 -8.04 -4.09
N ARG A 25 -8.06 -7.22 -4.13
CA ARG A 25 -6.69 -7.70 -3.94
C ARG A 25 -6.35 -8.01 -2.49
N THR A 26 -7.11 -7.47 -1.54
CA THR A 26 -6.87 -7.66 -0.10
C THR A 26 -7.78 -8.70 0.55
N VAL A 27 -8.56 -9.43 -0.23
CA VAL A 27 -9.34 -10.57 0.27
C VAL A 27 -8.42 -11.59 0.93
N ARG A 28 -7.21 -11.79 0.37
CA ARG A 28 -6.19 -12.64 0.94
C ARG A 28 -4.84 -11.91 0.90
N LEU A 29 -4.29 -11.62 2.07
CA LEU A 29 -2.98 -10.98 2.19
C LEU A 29 -1.85 -12.01 2.11
N PRO A 30 -0.67 -11.61 1.62
CA PRO A 30 0.54 -12.42 1.75
C PRO A 30 0.80 -12.76 3.22
N SER A 31 1.30 -13.97 3.49
CA SER A 31 1.53 -14.43 4.87
C SER A 31 2.48 -13.55 5.69
N GLN A 32 3.34 -12.80 5.02
CA GLN A 32 4.31 -11.90 5.64
C GLN A 32 3.76 -10.51 5.94
N MET A 33 2.59 -10.20 5.40
CA MET A 33 1.91 -8.92 5.63
C MET A 33 0.91 -9.09 6.77
N LEU A 34 1.08 -8.32 7.84
CA LEU A 34 0.22 -8.40 9.02
C LEU A 34 -1.07 -7.61 8.86
N GLN A 35 -1.00 -6.47 8.16
CA GLN A 35 -2.12 -5.56 8.03
C GLN A 35 -1.89 -4.57 6.89
N THR A 36 -2.95 -4.07 6.31
CA THR A 36 -2.89 -3.02 5.31
C THR A 36 -4.07 -2.07 5.46
N PHE A 37 -3.89 -0.83 5.01
CA PHE A 37 -4.93 0.19 4.95
C PHE A 37 -4.86 0.94 3.64
N LEU A 38 -6.01 1.25 3.07
CA LEU A 38 -6.14 2.26 2.02
C LEU A 38 -6.67 3.53 2.68
N LEU A 39 -5.92 4.62 2.58
CA LEU A 39 -6.23 5.89 3.22
C LEU A 39 -6.43 6.99 2.18
N GLN A 40 -7.40 7.85 2.43
CA GLN A 40 -7.58 9.09 1.70
C GLN A 40 -7.30 10.26 2.65
N ASP A 41 -6.46 11.20 2.22
CA ASP A 41 -6.14 12.37 3.02
C ASP A 41 -7.38 13.26 3.20
N THR A 42 -7.63 13.74 4.42
CA THR A 42 -8.81 14.56 4.70
C THR A 42 -8.65 16.01 4.27
N ALA A 43 -7.42 16.50 4.18
CA ALA A 43 -7.14 17.87 3.75
C ALA A 43 -7.00 17.98 2.23
N ASP A 44 -6.43 16.96 1.60
CA ASP A 44 -6.31 16.85 0.15
C ASP A 44 -6.89 15.49 -0.30
N GLN A 45 -8.13 15.48 -0.71
CA GLN A 45 -8.85 14.25 -1.05
C GLN A 45 -8.29 13.54 -2.29
N THR A 46 -7.45 14.20 -3.10
CA THR A 46 -6.78 13.54 -4.22
C THR A 46 -5.59 12.70 -3.76
N LEU A 47 -5.09 12.92 -2.54
CA LEU A 47 -3.94 12.24 -2.00
C LEU A 47 -4.36 10.94 -1.30
N TRP A 48 -3.89 9.82 -1.83
CA TRP A 48 -4.19 8.48 -1.32
C TRP A 48 -2.92 7.78 -0.89
N ARG A 49 -3.03 6.95 0.15
CA ARG A 49 -1.93 6.15 0.65
C ARG A 49 -2.37 4.71 0.85
N ILE A 50 -1.46 3.77 0.58
CA ILE A 50 -1.60 2.38 1.00
C ILE A 50 -0.51 2.13 2.03
N ILE A 51 -0.93 1.85 3.27
CA ILE A 51 -0.03 1.50 4.37
C ILE A 51 -0.07 0.00 4.53
N SER A 52 1.10 -0.64 4.60
CA SER A 52 1.22 -2.07 4.83
C SER A 52 2.20 -2.34 5.95
N VAL A 53 1.82 -3.24 6.85
CA VAL A 53 2.65 -3.65 7.99
C VAL A 53 3.20 -5.04 7.70
N TRP A 54 4.52 -5.19 7.74
CA TRP A 54 5.24 -6.42 7.43
C TRP A 54 5.87 -6.99 8.69
N LYS A 55 5.95 -8.32 8.78
CA LYS A 55 6.55 -9.01 9.93
C LYS A 55 7.97 -8.57 10.20
N SER A 56 8.78 -8.38 9.13
CA SER A 56 10.19 -8.05 9.24
C SER A 56 10.69 -7.40 7.96
N ARG A 57 11.88 -6.81 8.04
CA ARG A 57 12.57 -6.29 6.86
C ARG A 57 12.87 -7.41 5.85
N ALA A 58 13.27 -8.59 6.34
CA ALA A 58 13.55 -9.74 5.48
C ALA A 58 12.31 -10.16 4.70
N ALA A 59 11.13 -10.14 5.34
CA ALA A 59 9.86 -10.46 4.68
C ALA A 59 9.54 -9.48 3.55
N LEU A 60 9.76 -8.19 3.79
CA LEU A 60 9.58 -7.16 2.77
C LEU A 60 10.57 -7.33 1.62
N ASP A 61 11.84 -7.57 1.92
CA ASP A 61 12.89 -7.74 0.92
C ASP A 61 12.63 -8.96 0.05
N GLU A 62 12.15 -10.05 0.64
CA GLU A 62 11.76 -11.26 -0.08
C GLU A 62 10.64 -10.96 -1.10
N MET A 63 9.62 -10.23 -0.70
CA MET A 63 8.55 -9.81 -1.61
C MET A 63 9.08 -8.93 -2.73
N ARG A 64 9.93 -7.94 -2.42
CA ARG A 64 10.50 -7.02 -3.40
C ARG A 64 11.44 -7.72 -4.37
N ASN A 65 12.12 -8.77 -3.94
CA ASN A 65 13.07 -9.52 -4.75
C ASN A 65 12.42 -10.65 -5.56
N SER A 66 11.10 -10.85 -5.41
CA SER A 66 10.37 -11.91 -6.13
C SER A 66 10.28 -11.69 -7.64
N GLY A 67 10.56 -10.48 -8.11
CA GLY A 67 10.43 -10.10 -9.53
C GLY A 67 9.02 -9.67 -9.91
N GLU A 68 8.05 -9.79 -9.01
CA GLU A 68 6.68 -9.34 -9.25
C GLU A 68 6.51 -7.88 -8.83
N THR A 69 5.70 -7.14 -9.57
CA THR A 69 5.30 -5.78 -9.18
C THR A 69 4.40 -5.86 -7.95
N PRO A 70 4.70 -5.14 -6.86
CA PRO A 70 3.85 -5.14 -5.68
C PRO A 70 2.40 -4.75 -6.00
N ALA A 71 1.45 -5.41 -5.35
CA ALA A 71 0.02 -5.20 -5.60
C ALA A 71 -0.41 -3.73 -5.45
N GLY A 72 0.11 -3.04 -4.43
CA GLY A 72 -0.21 -1.63 -4.20
C GLY A 72 0.26 -0.72 -5.35
N VAL A 73 1.41 -1.01 -5.93
CA VAL A 73 1.92 -0.29 -7.10
C VAL A 73 1.00 -0.52 -8.30
N VAL A 74 0.58 -1.77 -8.52
CA VAL A 74 -0.36 -2.10 -9.60
C VAL A 74 -1.69 -1.36 -9.42
N MET A 75 -2.21 -1.30 -8.19
CA MET A 75 -3.45 -0.58 -7.90
C MET A 75 -3.37 0.89 -8.27
N PHE A 76 -2.29 1.57 -7.89
CA PHE A 76 -2.10 2.98 -8.25
C PHE A 76 -1.90 3.18 -9.75
N HIS A 77 -1.13 2.32 -10.40
CA HIS A 77 -0.97 2.38 -11.86
C HIS A 77 -2.32 2.21 -12.58
N ASN A 78 -3.15 1.27 -12.13
CA ASN A 78 -4.49 1.07 -12.71
C ASN A 78 -5.40 2.27 -12.47
N ALA A 79 -5.16 3.04 -11.42
CA ALA A 79 -5.86 4.28 -11.12
C ALA A 79 -5.23 5.52 -11.79
N GLY A 80 -4.28 5.30 -12.70
CA GLY A 80 -3.63 6.37 -13.45
C GLY A 80 -2.62 7.18 -12.66
N ALA A 81 -2.07 6.63 -11.57
CA ALA A 81 -1.17 7.33 -10.68
C ALA A 81 0.18 6.62 -10.54
N GLU A 82 1.23 7.39 -10.28
CA GLU A 82 2.57 6.88 -10.01
C GLU A 82 2.86 7.00 -8.51
N PRO A 83 2.95 5.88 -7.78
CA PRO A 83 3.15 5.92 -6.34
C PRO A 83 4.61 6.18 -5.96
N LYS A 84 4.78 6.87 -4.82
CA LYS A 84 6.06 7.04 -4.16
C LYS A 84 6.10 6.09 -2.96
N LEU A 85 7.17 5.31 -2.84
CA LEU A 85 7.39 4.37 -1.74
C LEU A 85 8.21 5.01 -0.63
N SER A 86 7.76 4.83 0.61
CA SER A 86 8.55 5.10 1.82
C SER A 86 8.53 3.86 2.70
N ILE A 87 9.67 3.56 3.34
CA ILE A 87 9.84 2.39 4.20
C ILE A 87 10.27 2.87 5.58
N PHE A 88 9.63 2.35 6.62
CA PHE A 88 9.87 2.73 8.00
C PHE A 88 10.12 1.51 8.88
N ASN A 89 11.14 1.58 9.74
CA ASN A 89 11.22 0.66 10.86
C ASN A 89 10.21 1.11 11.93
N VAL A 90 9.71 0.15 12.69
CA VAL A 90 8.81 0.43 13.83
C VAL A 90 9.57 0.15 15.11
N PRO A 91 10.26 1.16 15.70
CA PRO A 91 11.04 0.95 16.94
C PRO A 91 10.16 0.75 18.16
N ALA A 92 8.91 1.23 18.13
CA ALA A 92 7.97 1.06 19.22
C ALA A 92 6.55 1.09 18.68
N SER A 93 5.65 0.35 19.33
CA SER A 93 4.22 0.35 18.99
C SER A 93 3.40 0.08 20.23
N ALA A 94 2.13 0.48 20.19
CA ALA A 94 1.15 0.20 21.24
C ALA A 94 -0.19 -0.16 20.58
N PRO A 95 -1.03 -0.98 21.27
CA PRO A 95 -2.36 -1.32 20.76
C PRO A 95 -3.30 -0.12 20.68
#